data_1143bcc96a840c7fd83ea3c02eae8991
#
_entry.id   1143bcc96a840c7fd83ea3c02eae8991
#
_cell.length_a   1.000
_cell.length_b   1.000
_cell.length_c   1.000
_cell.angle_alpha   90.00
_cell.angle_beta   90.00
_cell.angle_gamma   90.00
#
_symmetry.space_group_name_H-M   'P 1'
#
loop_
_entity.id
_entity.type
_entity.pdbx_description
1 polymer ?
#
loop_
_entity_poly.entity_id
_entity_poly.type
_entity_poly.pdbx_seq_one_letter_code
_entity_poly.pdbx_strand_id
1 'polypeptide(L)'
;MACWHASAKLRMHTDSSLSIFRGFTRWITNHLRIFSKKVCPHFSTRETPRESSASLRRSAKNSSKKANEGPTKGPGQTKSSRQKEFNLVTPKMHALVHYPDMIARFGTTDSYSTQLVCVSTFCYSY
;
A
#
# COMPACT_ATOMS: atom_id res chain seq x y z
N MET A 1 -4.08 12.78 8.10
CA MET A 1 -4.51 11.37 7.80
C MET A 1 -5.89 11.05 8.35
N ALA A 2 -6.19 11.38 9.63
CA ALA A 2 -7.49 11.05 10.25
C ALA A 2 -8.71 11.59 9.48
N CYS A 3 -8.71 12.85 9.07
CA CYS A 3 -9.83 13.46 8.30
C CYS A 3 -10.07 12.77 6.95
N TRP A 4 -9.00 12.40 6.24
CA TRP A 4 -9.13 11.67 4.98
C TRP A 4 -9.79 10.30 5.21
N HIS A 5 -9.33 9.57 6.23
CA HIS A 5 -9.85 8.25 6.56
C HIS A 5 -11.30 8.30 7.02
N ALA A 6 -11.65 9.32 7.83
CA ALA A 6 -13.04 9.55 8.24
C ALA A 6 -13.93 9.85 7.02
N SER A 7 -13.48 10.73 6.12
CA SER A 7 -14.21 11.03 4.88
C SER A 7 -14.39 9.80 3.99
N ALA A 8 -13.36 8.94 3.86
CA ALA A 8 -13.45 7.73 3.05
C ALA A 8 -14.47 6.70 3.60
N LYS A 9 -14.76 6.74 4.91
CA LYS A 9 -15.70 5.82 5.59
C LYS A 9 -17.11 6.36 5.74
N LEU A 10 -17.41 7.53 5.21
CA LEU A 10 -18.79 8.03 5.23
C LEU A 10 -19.69 7.09 4.44
N ARG A 11 -20.85 6.76 5.01
CA ARG A 11 -21.86 5.91 4.36
C ARG A 11 -22.64 6.61 3.24
N MET A 12 -22.68 7.93 3.29
CA MET A 12 -23.32 8.76 2.26
C MET A 12 -22.41 9.91 1.89
N HIS A 13 -22.29 10.16 0.61
CA HIS A 13 -21.55 11.28 0.06
C HIS A 13 -22.48 12.20 -0.71
N THR A 14 -22.39 13.48 -0.42
CA THR A 14 -22.95 14.56 -1.24
C THR A 14 -21.87 15.10 -2.17
N ASP A 15 -22.25 15.86 -3.19
CA ASP A 15 -21.28 16.50 -4.09
C ASP A 15 -20.31 17.41 -3.33
N SER A 16 -20.80 18.11 -2.31
CA SER A 16 -19.98 18.94 -1.44
C SER A 16 -18.96 18.10 -0.66
N SER A 17 -19.39 16.99 -0.06
CA SER A 17 -18.47 16.10 0.69
C SER A 17 -17.43 15.45 -0.21
N LEU A 18 -17.78 15.08 -1.43
CA LEU A 18 -16.85 14.55 -2.45
C LEU A 18 -15.85 15.61 -2.90
N SER A 19 -16.27 16.86 -3.05
CA SER A 19 -15.36 17.97 -3.38
C SER A 19 -14.32 18.19 -2.27
N ILE A 20 -14.75 18.20 -1.02
CA ILE A 20 -13.86 18.29 0.14
C ILE A 20 -12.91 17.08 0.20
N PHE A 21 -13.42 15.90 -0.04
CA PHE A 21 -12.62 14.66 -0.04
C PHE A 21 -11.56 14.65 -1.14
N ARG A 22 -11.88 15.14 -2.35
CA ARG A 22 -10.89 15.36 -3.41
C ARG A 22 -9.80 16.35 -2.99
N GLY A 23 -10.19 17.43 -2.30
CA GLY A 23 -9.26 18.39 -1.72
C GLY A 23 -8.29 17.75 -0.74
N PHE A 24 -8.80 16.95 0.22
CA PHE A 24 -7.97 16.20 1.17
C PHE A 24 -7.04 15.21 0.48
N THR A 25 -7.50 14.52 -0.56
CA THR A 25 -6.69 13.56 -1.31
C THR A 25 -5.51 14.24 -2.00
N ARG A 26 -5.75 15.38 -2.65
CA ARG A 26 -4.69 16.19 -3.28
C ARG A 26 -3.70 16.71 -2.23
N TRP A 27 -4.21 17.23 -1.12
CA TRP A 27 -3.40 17.75 -0.03
C TRP A 27 -2.46 16.67 0.54
N ILE A 28 -2.98 15.50 0.89
CA ILE A 28 -2.18 14.35 1.39
C ILE A 28 -1.14 13.93 0.36
N THR A 29 -1.52 13.77 -0.90
CA THR A 29 -0.60 13.34 -1.96
C THR A 29 0.56 14.32 -2.12
N ASN A 30 0.30 15.62 -2.07
CA ASN A 30 1.33 16.64 -2.14
C ASN A 30 2.27 16.60 -0.92
N HIS A 31 1.72 16.44 0.29
CA HIS A 31 2.53 16.35 1.51
C HIS A 31 3.39 15.09 1.54
N LEU A 32 2.89 13.96 1.05
CA LEU A 32 3.68 12.73 0.92
C LEU A 32 4.84 12.89 -0.07
N ARG A 33 4.62 13.61 -1.18
CA ARG A 33 5.70 13.94 -2.14
C ARG A 33 6.75 14.87 -1.52
N ILE A 34 6.31 15.88 -0.78
CA ILE A 34 7.22 16.79 -0.06
C ILE A 34 8.01 16.02 0.99
N PHE A 35 7.35 15.16 1.77
CA PHE A 35 7.98 14.30 2.76
C PHE A 35 9.04 13.39 2.11
N SER A 36 8.70 12.72 1.02
CA SER A 36 9.63 11.88 0.27
C SER A 36 10.87 12.64 -0.20
N LYS A 37 10.70 13.88 -0.68
CA LYS A 37 11.81 14.66 -1.24
C LYS A 37 12.63 15.41 -0.19
N LYS A 38 11.99 15.91 0.87
CA LYS A 38 12.66 16.78 1.85
C LYS A 38 13.11 16.05 3.11
N VAL A 39 12.31 15.08 3.57
CA VAL A 39 12.55 14.43 4.87
C VAL A 39 13.27 13.09 4.69
N CYS A 40 12.79 12.24 3.77
CA CYS A 40 13.35 10.90 3.59
C CYS A 40 14.86 10.86 3.28
N PRO A 41 15.46 11.80 2.53
CA PRO A 41 16.90 11.78 2.26
C PRO A 41 17.78 11.97 3.50
N HIS A 42 17.23 12.56 4.57
CA HIS A 42 17.98 12.76 5.83
C HIS A 42 18.06 11.47 6.67
N PHE A 43 17.30 10.43 6.32
CA PHE A 43 17.27 9.19 7.08
C PHE A 43 17.78 8.02 6.22
N SER A 44 18.82 7.34 6.72
CA SER A 44 19.30 6.09 6.13
C SER A 44 18.53 4.91 6.69
N THR A 45 17.40 4.58 6.07
CA THR A 45 16.58 3.43 6.45
C THR A 45 17.11 2.14 5.83
N ARG A 46 17.17 1.05 6.61
CA ARG A 46 17.65 -0.25 6.18
C ARG A 46 16.57 -1.32 6.38
N GLU A 47 16.65 -2.37 5.58
CA GLU A 47 15.76 -3.54 5.75
C GLU A 47 15.95 -4.15 7.14
N THR A 48 14.83 -4.50 7.78
CA THR A 48 14.87 -5.28 9.01
C THR A 48 15.26 -6.73 8.72
N PRO A 49 15.83 -7.48 9.69
CA PRO A 49 16.18 -8.90 9.50
C PRO A 49 14.97 -9.75 9.06
N ARG A 50 13.78 -9.41 9.52
CA ARG A 50 12.54 -10.10 9.14
C ARG A 50 12.18 -9.85 7.67
N GLU A 51 12.37 -8.65 7.17
CA GLU A 51 12.12 -8.30 5.77
C GLU A 51 13.13 -8.95 4.83
N SER A 52 14.40 -8.95 5.20
CA SER A 52 15.44 -9.61 4.41
C SER A 52 15.20 -11.12 4.32
N SER A 53 14.81 -11.77 5.42
CA SER A 53 14.43 -13.19 5.44
C SER A 53 13.20 -13.47 4.58
N ALA A 54 12.19 -12.59 4.60
CA ALA A 54 11.01 -12.72 3.76
C ALA A 54 11.32 -12.52 2.27
N SER A 55 12.24 -11.62 1.93
CA SER A 55 12.73 -11.40 0.58
C SER A 55 13.46 -12.63 0.04
N LEU A 56 14.35 -13.23 0.84
CA LEU A 56 15.06 -14.46 0.49
C LEU A 56 14.10 -15.63 0.24
N ARG A 57 13.06 -15.80 1.09
CA ARG A 57 12.04 -16.85 0.88
C ARG A 57 11.25 -16.65 -0.42
N ARG A 58 10.93 -15.42 -0.79
CA ARG A 58 10.24 -15.12 -2.07
C ARG A 58 11.14 -15.39 -3.27
N SER A 59 12.42 -15.03 -3.19
CA SER A 59 13.40 -15.28 -4.25
C SER A 59 13.61 -16.80 -4.44
N ALA A 60 13.70 -17.58 -3.37
CA ALA A 60 13.84 -19.04 -3.44
C ALA A 60 12.61 -19.70 -4.09
N LYS A 61 11.39 -19.25 -3.75
CA LYS A 61 10.15 -19.75 -4.39
C LYS A 61 10.06 -19.39 -5.88
N ASN A 62 10.61 -18.26 -6.30
CA ASN A 62 10.60 -17.86 -7.71
C ASN A 62 11.69 -18.58 -8.52
N SER A 63 12.81 -18.95 -7.91
CA SER A 63 13.86 -19.75 -8.55
C SER A 63 13.39 -21.19 -8.81
N SER A 64 12.63 -21.79 -7.90
CA SER A 64 12.10 -23.14 -8.09
C SER A 64 11.03 -23.21 -9.20
N LYS A 65 10.41 -22.10 -9.58
CA LYS A 65 9.50 -22.03 -10.74
C LYS A 65 10.20 -21.78 -12.09
N LYS A 66 11.48 -21.40 -12.08
CA LYS A 66 12.30 -21.13 -13.27
C LYS A 66 13.37 -22.20 -13.53
N ALA A 67 13.19 -23.40 -13.02
CA ALA A 67 14.15 -24.49 -13.19
C ALA A 67 14.12 -25.12 -14.59
N ASN A 68 14.17 -24.30 -15.66
CA ASN A 68 14.40 -24.80 -17.03
C ASN A 68 15.37 -23.93 -17.85
N GLU A 69 16.18 -23.10 -17.25
CA GLU A 69 17.30 -22.46 -17.98
C GLU A 69 18.48 -22.23 -17.03
N GLY A 70 19.55 -22.98 -17.29
CA GLY A 70 20.98 -22.79 -17.06
C GLY A 70 21.52 -22.31 -15.70
N PRO A 71 22.66 -22.90 -15.26
CA PRO A 71 23.24 -22.62 -13.95
C PRO A 71 24.22 -21.44 -14.01
N THR A 72 24.01 -20.41 -13.19
CA THR A 72 25.14 -19.57 -12.71
C THR A 72 24.69 -18.68 -11.55
N LYS A 73 25.16 -18.98 -10.38
CA LYS A 73 25.89 -18.16 -9.40
C LYS A 73 25.72 -18.68 -7.97
N GLY A 74 26.85 -18.98 -7.36
CA GLY A 74 27.03 -19.67 -6.10
C GLY A 74 26.45 -18.95 -4.87
N PRO A 75 26.32 -19.70 -3.75
CA PRO A 75 25.88 -19.22 -2.46
C PRO A 75 27.05 -18.56 -1.73
N GLY A 76 26.91 -17.32 -1.35
CA GLY A 76 27.92 -16.73 -0.46
C GLY A 76 28.09 -15.24 -0.58
N GLN A 77 27.08 -14.49 -0.16
CA GLN A 77 27.31 -13.14 0.36
C GLN A 77 26.23 -12.84 1.39
N THR A 78 26.63 -12.68 2.63
CA THR A 78 25.90 -11.96 3.68
C THR A 78 25.60 -10.57 3.14
N LYS A 79 24.45 -10.42 2.48
CA LYS A 79 24.03 -9.12 1.95
C LYS A 79 23.85 -8.19 3.14
N SER A 80 24.75 -7.21 3.28
CA SER A 80 24.53 -6.06 4.14
C SER A 80 23.09 -5.60 3.96
N SER A 81 22.39 -5.26 5.04
CA SER A 81 20.99 -4.89 4.99
C SER A 81 20.78 -3.80 3.93
N ARG A 82 19.94 -4.11 2.95
CA ARG A 82 19.69 -3.25 1.79
C ARG A 82 19.08 -1.93 2.24
N GLN A 83 19.62 -0.83 1.76
CA GLN A 83 19.02 0.49 1.99
C GLN A 83 17.63 0.53 1.34
N LYS A 84 16.64 0.99 2.11
CA LYS A 84 15.26 1.15 1.66
C LYS A 84 14.91 2.61 1.52
N GLU A 85 14.45 2.98 0.36
CA GLU A 85 13.89 4.30 0.10
C GLU A 85 12.37 4.28 0.26
N PHE A 86 11.81 5.42 0.68
CA PHE A 86 10.36 5.60 0.76
C PHE A 86 9.78 5.65 -0.65
N ASN A 87 9.11 4.56 -1.05
CA ASN A 87 8.57 4.42 -2.39
C ASN A 87 7.09 4.81 -2.45
N LEU A 88 6.79 5.87 -3.20
CA LEU A 88 5.43 6.31 -3.51
C LEU A 88 4.84 5.62 -4.76
N VAL A 89 5.65 4.91 -5.54
CA VAL A 89 5.20 4.19 -6.73
C VAL A 89 4.69 2.80 -6.33
N THR A 90 3.63 2.78 -5.54
CA THR A 90 2.98 1.54 -5.11
C THR A 90 1.53 1.54 -5.56
N PRO A 91 0.93 0.36 -5.85
CA PRO A 91 -0.49 0.26 -6.21
C PRO A 91 -1.41 0.91 -5.18
N LYS A 92 -1.07 0.83 -3.88
CA LYS A 92 -1.84 1.47 -2.79
C LYS A 92 -1.85 2.99 -2.90
N MET A 93 -0.70 3.60 -3.22
CA MET A 93 -0.60 5.04 -3.38
C MET A 93 -1.30 5.51 -4.65
N HIS A 94 -1.24 4.71 -5.71
CA HIS A 94 -1.98 4.98 -6.93
C HIS A 94 -3.49 4.91 -6.70
N ALA A 95 -3.97 3.87 -6.04
CA ALA A 95 -5.37 3.70 -5.70
C ALA A 95 -5.92 4.84 -4.83
N LEU A 96 -5.09 5.42 -3.93
CA LEU A 96 -5.49 6.52 -3.06
C LEU A 96 -6.03 7.73 -3.85
N VAL A 97 -5.42 8.06 -4.98
CA VAL A 97 -5.82 9.20 -5.82
C VAL A 97 -7.19 8.98 -6.47
N HIS A 98 -7.50 7.73 -6.81
CA HIS A 98 -8.75 7.36 -7.47
C HIS A 98 -9.93 7.14 -6.51
N TYR A 99 -9.67 7.11 -5.20
CA TYR A 99 -10.70 6.81 -4.21
C TYR A 99 -11.95 7.70 -4.28
N PRO A 100 -11.83 9.03 -4.39
CA PRO A 100 -13.00 9.89 -4.50
C PRO A 100 -13.83 9.64 -5.77
N ASP A 101 -13.17 9.34 -6.87
CA ASP A 101 -13.85 9.07 -8.15
C ASP A 101 -14.52 7.70 -8.17
N MET A 102 -13.91 6.72 -7.49
CA MET A 102 -14.53 5.40 -7.29
C MET A 102 -15.80 5.51 -6.43
N ILE A 103 -15.77 6.32 -5.36
CA ILE A 103 -16.97 6.57 -4.54
C ILE A 103 -18.05 7.26 -5.35
N ALA A 104 -17.69 8.24 -6.18
CA ALA A 104 -18.66 8.94 -7.03
C ALA A 104 -19.34 8.01 -8.04
N ARG A 105 -18.63 6.99 -8.55
CA ARG A 105 -19.15 6.04 -9.56
C ARG A 105 -19.88 4.85 -8.98
N PHE A 106 -19.37 4.29 -7.89
CA PHE A 106 -19.81 3.00 -7.35
C PHE A 106 -20.48 3.11 -5.98
N GLY A 107 -20.54 4.30 -5.42
CA GLY A 107 -21.05 4.52 -4.07
C GLY A 107 -19.98 4.32 -3.01
N THR A 108 -20.43 4.19 -1.77
CA THR A 108 -19.54 4.11 -0.61
C THR A 108 -18.66 2.87 -0.62
N THR A 109 -17.53 2.96 0.08
CA THR A 109 -16.55 1.85 0.17
C THR A 109 -17.12 0.58 0.76
N ASP A 110 -18.19 0.66 1.54
CA ASP A 110 -18.88 -0.50 2.10
C ASP A 110 -19.48 -1.39 1.01
N SER A 111 -19.85 -0.83 -0.14
CA SER A 111 -20.45 -1.59 -1.25
C SER A 111 -19.48 -2.54 -1.97
N TYR A 112 -18.17 -2.27 -1.91
CA TYR A 112 -17.13 -3.07 -2.57
C TYR A 112 -15.95 -3.46 -1.66
N SER A 113 -16.04 -3.15 -0.36
CA SER A 113 -15.04 -3.55 0.62
C SER A 113 -15.28 -4.99 1.08
N THR A 114 -14.24 -5.81 1.02
CA THR A 114 -14.26 -7.18 1.54
C THR A 114 -14.35 -7.26 3.07
N GLN A 115 -14.24 -6.14 3.79
CA GLN A 115 -14.33 -6.10 5.26
C GLN A 115 -15.71 -6.53 5.78
N LEU A 116 -16.78 -6.23 5.06
CA LEU A 116 -18.15 -6.65 5.43
C LEU A 116 -18.32 -8.17 5.34
N VAL A 117 -17.66 -8.82 4.40
CA VAL A 117 -17.71 -10.27 4.24
C VAL A 117 -17.07 -10.98 5.43
N CYS A 118 -15.97 -10.42 5.97
CA CYS A 118 -15.32 -10.99 7.15
C CYS A 118 -16.17 -10.88 8.42
N VAL A 119 -16.91 -9.79 8.61
CA VAL A 119 -17.76 -9.59 9.79
C VAL A 119 -18.99 -10.51 9.74
N SER A 120 -19.60 -10.69 8.57
CA SER A 120 -20.76 -11.57 8.42
C SER A 120 -20.41 -13.05 8.60
N THR A 121 -19.21 -13.48 8.23
CA THR A 121 -18.77 -14.87 8.40
C THR A 121 -18.48 -15.18 9.88
N PHE A 122 -18.08 -14.19 10.68
CA PHE A 122 -17.83 -14.39 12.11
C PHE A 122 -19.10 -14.40 12.98
N CYS A 123 -20.18 -13.76 12.51
CA CYS A 123 -21.46 -13.72 13.27
C CYS A 123 -22.33 -14.98 13.07
N TYR A 124 -21.99 -15.88 12.14
CA TYR A 124 -22.73 -17.14 11.94
C TYR A 124 -22.14 -18.36 12.63
N SER A 125 -21.12 -18.18 13.49
CA SER A 125 -20.47 -19.27 14.23
C SER A 125 -20.73 -19.25 15.73
N TYR A 126 -21.92 -18.75 16.18
CA TYR A 126 -22.42 -18.90 17.57
C TYR A 126 -23.84 -19.44 17.57
#